data_f3856ba292ff8debbba2cc7ea90e9fd0
#
_entry.id   f3856ba292ff8debbba2cc7ea90e9fd0
#
_cell.length_a   1.000
_cell.length_b   1.000
_cell.length_c   1.000
_cell.angle_alpha   90.00
_cell.angle_beta   90.00
_cell.angle_gamma   90.00
#
_symmetry.space_group_name_H-M   'P 1'
#
loop_
_entity.id
_entity.type
_entity.pdbx_description
1 polymer ?
#
loop_
_entity_poly.entity_id
_entity_poly.type
_entity_poly.pdbx_seq_one_letter_code
_entity_poly.pdbx_strand_id
1 'polypeptide(L)' 'MVRRVCTVHMTGRDEEVHTVTVEASSVFDAADKAVQSWRNLSWFDPYAQITVESGEKHWTVSQEYLNKWREATR' A
#
# COMPACT_ATOMS: atom_id res chain seq x y z
N MET A 1 -16.06 11.85 7.45
CA MET A 1 -14.96 11.22 6.70
C MET A 1 -15.41 9.87 6.18
N VAL A 2 -15.31 9.67 4.88
CA VAL A 2 -15.74 8.42 4.25
C VAL A 2 -14.57 7.46 4.18
N ARG A 3 -14.70 6.30 4.82
CA ARG A 3 -13.73 5.22 4.69
C ARG A 3 -14.17 4.26 3.60
N ARG A 4 -13.23 3.80 2.82
CA ARG A 4 -13.47 2.84 1.74
C ARG A 4 -12.65 1.59 1.97
N VAL A 5 -13.18 0.47 1.53
CA VAL A 5 -12.44 -0.78 1.52
C VAL A 5 -11.55 -0.78 0.28
N CYS A 6 -10.26 -0.93 0.51
CA CYS A 6 -9.25 -0.95 -0.56
C CYS A 6 -8.50 -2.28 -0.54
N THR A 7 -8.20 -2.81 -1.71
CA THR A 7 -7.36 -3.99 -1.85
C THR A 7 -5.98 -3.53 -2.29
N VAL A 8 -4.95 -3.95 -1.57
CA VAL A 8 -3.58 -3.52 -1.84
C VAL A 8 -2.74 -4.72 -2.22
N HIS A 9 -2.00 -4.59 -3.32
CA HIS A 9 -1.15 -5.65 -3.87
C HIS A 9 0.29 -5.20 -3.94
N MET A 10 1.21 -6.13 -3.70
CA MET A 10 2.63 -5.89 -3.88
C MET A 10 3.31 -7.19 -4.31
N THR A 11 4.24 -7.11 -5.26
CA THR A 11 5.10 -8.24 -5.58
C THR A 11 6.30 -8.22 -4.66
N GLY A 12 6.47 -9.27 -3.86
CA GLY A 12 7.57 -9.39 -2.91
C GLY A 12 8.87 -9.84 -3.55
N ARG A 13 9.90 -9.99 -2.73
CA ARG A 13 11.22 -10.50 -3.16
C ARG A 13 11.15 -11.96 -3.61
N ASP A 14 10.11 -12.68 -3.17
CA ASP A 14 9.82 -14.05 -3.56
C ASP A 14 9.15 -14.15 -4.94
N GLU A 15 8.98 -13.03 -5.64
CA GLU A 15 8.31 -12.92 -6.93
C GLU A 15 6.83 -13.28 -6.90
N GLU A 16 6.24 -13.34 -5.71
CA GLU A 16 4.82 -13.60 -5.54
C GLU A 16 4.05 -12.32 -5.23
N VAL A 17 2.79 -12.28 -5.66
CA VAL A 17 1.90 -11.15 -5.38
C VAL A 17 1.24 -11.39 -4.01
N HIS A 18 1.42 -10.43 -3.13
CA HIS A 18 0.80 -10.44 -1.80
C HIS A 18 -0.32 -9.40 -1.78
N THR A 19 -1.44 -9.74 -1.17
CA THR A 19 -2.64 -8.92 -1.18
C THR A 19 -3.17 -8.76 0.23
N VAL A 20 -3.62 -7.55 0.56
CA VAL A 20 -4.32 -7.27 1.82
C VAL A 20 -5.48 -6.33 1.54
N THR A 21 -6.57 -6.50 2.29
CA THR A 21 -7.73 -5.61 2.23
C THR A 21 -7.72 -4.74 3.48
N VAL A 22 -7.82 -3.43 3.28
CA VAL A 22 -7.80 -2.44 4.37
C VAL A 22 -8.92 -1.43 4.20
N GLU A 23 -9.36 -0.85 5.30
CA GLU A 23 -10.25 0.32 5.27
C GLU A 23 -9.37 1.57 5.36
N ALA A 24 -9.59 2.51 4.46
CA ALA A 24 -8.76 3.69 4.38
C ALA A 24 -9.54 4.91 3.91
N SER A 25 -9.05 6.09 4.26
CA SER A 25 -9.63 7.37 3.85
C SER A 25 -9.05 7.88 2.54
N SER A 26 -7.93 7.33 2.10
CA SER A 26 -7.27 7.74 0.86
C SER A 26 -6.42 6.60 0.31
N VAL A 27 -5.96 6.75 -0.95
CA VAL A 27 -5.05 5.80 -1.58
C VAL A 27 -3.75 5.66 -0.78
N PHE A 28 -3.17 6.78 -0.35
CA PHE A 28 -1.93 6.76 0.44
C PHE A 28 -2.13 6.13 1.81
N ASP A 29 -3.27 6.39 2.45
CA ASP A 29 -3.60 5.77 3.72
C ASP A 29 -3.71 4.25 3.58
N ALA A 30 -4.34 3.77 2.50
CA ALA A 30 -4.43 2.34 2.21
C ALA A 30 -3.04 1.71 2.01
N ALA A 31 -2.20 2.35 1.20
CA ALA A 31 -0.84 1.87 0.96
C ALA A 31 -0.02 1.84 2.25
N ASP A 32 -0.16 2.88 3.08
CA ASP A 32 0.56 2.95 4.36
C ASP A 32 0.16 1.82 5.30
N LYS A 33 -1.13 1.56 5.43
CA LYS A 33 -1.63 0.45 6.27
C LYS A 33 -1.12 -0.91 5.79
N ALA A 34 -1.08 -1.11 4.48
CA ALA A 34 -0.55 -2.35 3.91
C ALA A 34 0.95 -2.51 4.20
N VAL A 35 1.72 -1.44 4.02
CA VAL A 35 3.15 -1.46 4.33
C VAL A 35 3.40 -1.75 5.80
N GLN A 36 2.62 -1.15 6.70
CA GLN A 36 2.73 -1.43 8.13
C GLN A 36 2.50 -2.91 8.46
N SER A 37 1.60 -3.57 7.73
CA SER A 37 1.36 -5.00 7.89
C SER A 37 2.50 -5.85 7.36
N TRP A 38 3.17 -5.41 6.30
CA TRP A 38 4.14 -6.23 5.56
C TRP A 38 5.60 -5.97 5.92
N ARG A 39 5.93 -4.82 6.48
CA ARG A 39 7.31 -4.34 6.63
C ARG A 39 8.26 -5.28 7.37
N ASN A 40 7.73 -6.12 8.24
CA ASN A 40 8.53 -7.06 9.04
C ASN A 40 8.57 -8.46 8.43
N LEU A 41 7.94 -8.67 7.28
CA LEU A 41 7.90 -9.97 6.63
C LEU A 41 9.12 -10.16 5.73
N SER A 42 9.61 -11.39 5.65
CA SER A 42 10.85 -11.69 4.93
C SER A 42 10.80 -11.38 3.43
N TRP A 43 9.61 -11.47 2.82
CA TRP A 43 9.43 -11.20 1.39
C TRP A 43 9.24 -9.71 1.08
N PHE A 44 9.12 -8.85 2.09
CA PHE A 44 8.86 -7.43 1.86
C PHE A 44 10.01 -6.76 1.11
N ASP A 45 9.67 -6.08 0.00
CA ASP A 45 10.63 -5.34 -0.81
C ASP A 45 10.34 -3.83 -0.67
N PRO A 46 11.24 -3.07 -0.01
CA PRO A 46 11.01 -1.63 0.18
C PRO A 46 11.08 -0.81 -1.10
N TYR A 47 11.52 -1.39 -2.19
CA TYR A 47 11.61 -0.71 -3.49
C TYR A 47 10.47 -1.11 -4.45
N ALA A 48 9.65 -2.07 -4.09
CA ALA A 48 8.55 -2.50 -4.94
C ALA A 48 7.44 -1.44 -4.97
N GLN A 49 6.78 -1.33 -6.12
CA GLN A 49 5.60 -0.49 -6.25
C GLN A 49 4.40 -1.19 -5.63
N ILE A 50 3.47 -0.37 -5.11
CA ILE A 50 2.27 -0.86 -4.47
C ILE A 50 1.07 -0.48 -5.33
N THR A 51 0.19 -1.44 -5.63
CA THR A 51 -1.05 -1.20 -6.36
C THR A 51 -2.21 -1.18 -5.37
N VAL A 52 -2.98 -0.10 -5.41
CA VAL A 52 -4.18 0.05 -4.57
C VAL A 52 -5.40 0.01 -5.48
N GLU A 53 -6.35 -0.84 -5.16
CA GLU A 53 -7.62 -0.95 -5.88
C GLU A 53 -8.78 -0.56 -4.98
N SER A 54 -9.70 0.25 -5.51
CA SER A 54 -10.93 0.62 -4.83
C SER A 54 -12.05 0.71 -5.88
N GLY A 55 -13.01 -0.21 -5.78
CA GLY A 55 -14.06 -0.33 -6.81
C GLY A 55 -13.45 -0.68 -8.16
N GLU A 56 -13.76 0.12 -9.18
CA GLU A 56 -13.24 -0.09 -10.55
C GLU A 56 -11.93 0.66 -10.80
N LYS A 57 -11.46 1.42 -9.82
CA LYS A 57 -10.25 2.24 -9.97
C LYS A 57 -9.06 1.56 -9.34
N HIS A 58 -7.89 1.81 -9.91
CA HIS A 58 -6.63 1.34 -9.34
C HIS A 58 -5.56 2.41 -9.49
N TRP A 59 -4.60 2.39 -8.57
CA TRP A 59 -3.49 3.35 -8.54
C TRP A 59 -2.21 2.61 -8.23
N THR A 60 -1.10 3.07 -8.82
CA THR A 60 0.22 2.58 -8.48
C THR A 60 0.92 3.64 -7.64
N VAL A 61 1.38 3.24 -6.46
CA VAL A 61 2.05 4.13 -5.51
C VAL A 61 3.48 3.63 -5.30
N SER A 62 4.46 4.51 -5.52
CA SER A 62 5.83 4.16 -5.16
C SER A 62 6.04 4.34 -3.66
N GLN A 63 6.88 3.52 -3.06
CA GLN A 63 7.17 3.64 -1.63
C GLN A 63 7.92 4.93 -1.31
N GLU A 64 8.67 5.48 -2.27
CA GLU A 64 9.30 6.77 -2.12
C GLU A 64 8.27 7.89 -1.92
N TYR A 65 7.23 7.92 -2.75
CA TYR A 65 6.14 8.89 -2.58
C TYR A 65 5.40 8.69 -1.27
N LEU A 66 5.21 7.45 -0.87
CA LEU A 66 4.55 7.13 0.39
C LEU A 66 5.34 7.67 1.58
N ASN A 67 6.66 7.56 1.55
CA ASN A 67 7.53 8.11 2.58
C ASN A 67 7.42 9.63 2.66
N LYS A 68 7.39 10.31 1.51
CA LYS A 68 7.19 11.76 1.45
C LYS A 68 5.83 12.17 2.00
N TRP A 69 4.79 11.42 1.70
CA TRP A 69 3.45 11.67 2.22
C TRP A 69 3.43 11.55 3.75
N ARG A 70 4.09 10.53 4.31
CA ARG A 70 4.18 10.37 5.76
C ARG A 70 4.86 11.56 6.42
N GLU A 71 5.94 12.05 5.85
CA GLU A 71 6.65 13.22 6.37
C GLU A 71 5.78 14.47 6.33
N ALA A 72 5.01 14.64 5.26
CA ALA A 72 4.16 15.82 5.07
C ALA A 72 2.94 15.82 6.01
N THR A 73 2.51 14.64 6.48
CA THR A 73 1.29 14.52 7.32
C THR A 73 1.57 14.42 8.81
N ARG A 74 2.80 14.45 9.21
CA ARG A 74 3.19 14.45 10.63
C ARG A 74 2.97 15.79 11.32
#